data_ebd64d87783888e0f6a18829ae69a992
#
_entry.id   ebd64d87783888e0f6a18829ae69a992
#
_cell.length_a   1.000
_cell.length_b   1.000
_cell.length_c   1.000
_cell.angle_alpha   90.00
_cell.angle_beta   90.00
_cell.angle_gamma   90.00
#
_symmetry.space_group_name_H-M   'P 1'
#
loop_
_entity.id
_entity.type
_entity.pdbx_description
1 polymer ?
#
loop_
_entity_poly.entity_id
_entity_poly.type
_entity_poly.pdbx_seq_one_letter_code
_entity_poly.pdbx_strand_id
1 'polypeptide(L)' 'MQFDIQQMLADLGGAANVARSIKVGRSVPYGWVRRNFVSSVYLSKIKEQWPTLDLDQYFKKEDAHAKERDA' A
#
# COMPACT_ATOMS: atom_id res chain seq x y z
N MET A 1 4.98 11.87 5.05
CA MET A 1 4.67 10.47 5.36
C MET A 1 4.51 9.68 4.08
N GLN A 2 5.13 8.52 4.01
CA GLN A 2 5.05 7.67 2.84
C GLN A 2 4.44 6.33 3.18
N PHE A 3 3.72 5.79 2.22
CA PHE A 3 3.13 4.48 2.33
C PHE A 3 4.00 3.47 1.57
N ASP A 4 4.39 2.40 2.24
CA ASP A 4 5.29 1.41 1.65
C ASP A 4 4.48 0.40 0.84
N ILE A 5 4.20 0.78 -0.40
CA ILE A 5 3.36 -0.03 -1.27
C ILE A 5 4.04 -1.34 -1.62
N GLN A 6 5.34 -1.32 -1.87
CA GLN A 6 6.05 -2.53 -2.23
C GLN A 6 5.98 -3.57 -1.13
N GLN A 7 6.15 -3.14 0.11
CA GLN A 7 6.08 -4.08 1.23
C GLN A 7 4.67 -4.63 1.38
N MET A 8 3.67 -3.77 1.23
CA MET A 8 2.29 -4.24 1.31
C MET A 8 2.02 -5.31 0.26
N LEU A 9 2.41 -5.05 -0.97
CA LEU A 9 2.18 -6.02 -2.04
C LEU A 9 2.91 -7.33 -1.76
N ALA A 10 4.14 -7.24 -1.27
CA ALA A 10 4.90 -8.46 -0.96
C ALA A 10 4.20 -9.27 0.13
N ASP A 11 3.71 -8.59 1.15
CA ASP A 11 3.03 -9.27 2.26
C ASP A 11 1.73 -9.92 1.80
N LEU A 12 1.10 -9.38 0.77
CA LEU A 12 -0.15 -9.92 0.25
C LEU A 12 0.05 -10.94 -0.86
N GLY A 13 1.28 -11.38 -1.06
CA GLY A 13 1.54 -12.44 -2.03
C GLY A 13 2.02 -11.95 -3.39
N GLY A 14 2.36 -10.66 -3.50
CA GLY A 14 2.89 -10.12 -4.73
C GLY A 14 1.86 -9.34 -5.53
N ALA A 15 2.35 -8.48 -6.41
CA ALA A 15 1.48 -7.60 -7.19
C ALA A 15 0.46 -8.39 -8.01
N ALA A 16 0.89 -9.48 -8.64
CA ALA A 16 -0.02 -10.27 -9.47
C ALA A 16 -1.14 -10.88 -8.63
N ASN A 17 -0.80 -11.36 -7.43
CA ASN A 17 -1.80 -11.93 -6.57
C ASN A 17 -2.82 -10.89 -6.11
N VAL A 18 -2.34 -9.70 -5.77
CA VAL A 18 -3.23 -8.62 -5.37
C VAL A 18 -4.18 -8.26 -6.52
N ALA A 19 -3.62 -8.09 -7.73
CA ALA A 19 -4.43 -7.72 -8.89
C ALA A 19 -5.53 -8.75 -9.13
N ARG A 20 -5.18 -10.03 -9.05
CA ARG A 20 -6.14 -11.09 -9.26
C ARG A 20 -7.22 -11.09 -8.17
N SER A 21 -6.80 -10.85 -6.94
CA SER A 21 -7.72 -10.91 -5.81
C SER A 21 -8.74 -9.79 -5.82
N ILE A 22 -8.34 -8.61 -6.24
CA ILE A 22 -9.27 -7.48 -6.30
C ILE A 22 -9.81 -7.25 -7.72
N LYS A 23 -9.46 -8.16 -8.64
CA LYS A 23 -10.04 -8.19 -9.99
C LYS A 23 -9.74 -6.94 -10.80
N VAL A 24 -8.46 -6.57 -10.82
CA VAL A 24 -8.00 -5.46 -11.64
C VAL A 24 -6.90 -5.96 -12.56
N GLY A 25 -6.52 -5.16 -13.54
CA GLY A 25 -5.45 -5.51 -14.45
C GLY A 25 -4.13 -5.68 -13.74
N ARG A 26 -3.30 -6.56 -14.29
CA ARG A 26 -2.03 -6.90 -13.64
C ARG A 26 -1.11 -5.69 -13.50
N SER A 27 -1.20 -4.74 -14.43
CA SER A 27 -0.34 -3.57 -14.38
C SER A 27 -0.77 -2.54 -13.35
N VAL A 28 -1.97 -2.66 -12.79
CA VAL A 28 -2.49 -1.67 -11.87
C VAL A 28 -1.64 -1.55 -10.61
N PRO A 29 -1.31 -2.66 -9.91
CA PRO A 29 -0.45 -2.53 -8.73
C PRO A 29 0.95 -1.99 -9.06
N TYR A 30 1.48 -2.33 -10.22
CA TYR A 30 2.77 -1.78 -10.60
C TYR A 30 2.70 -0.26 -10.77
N GLY A 31 1.57 0.23 -11.25
CA GLY A 31 1.36 1.66 -11.34
C GLY A 31 1.34 2.32 -9.99
N TRP A 32 0.78 1.64 -8.98
CA TRP A 32 0.80 2.20 -7.62
C TRP A 32 2.22 2.41 -7.14
N VAL A 33 3.08 1.42 -7.36
CA VAL A 33 4.47 1.54 -6.93
C VAL A 33 5.16 2.69 -7.67
N ARG A 34 4.94 2.76 -8.97
CA ARG A 34 5.61 3.79 -9.77
C ARG A 34 5.19 5.19 -9.35
N ARG A 35 3.90 5.38 -9.07
CA ARG A 35 3.38 6.68 -8.68
C ARG A 35 3.45 6.93 -7.18
N ASN A 36 3.76 5.88 -6.42
CA ASN A 36 3.77 5.92 -4.96
C ASN A 36 2.41 6.38 -4.42
N PHE A 37 1.36 5.82 -4.98
CA PHE A 37 0.01 6.23 -4.63
C PHE A 37 -0.99 5.11 -4.90
N VAL A 38 -1.88 4.87 -3.95
CA VAL A 38 -3.01 3.95 -4.10
C VAL A 38 -4.27 4.70 -3.71
N SER A 39 -5.24 4.76 -4.60
CA SER A 39 -6.47 5.48 -4.29
C SER A 39 -7.26 4.74 -3.21
N SER A 40 -8.15 5.47 -2.56
CA SER A 40 -8.97 4.89 -1.50
C SER A 40 -9.89 3.79 -2.04
N VAL A 41 -10.28 3.88 -3.30
CA VAL A 41 -11.12 2.84 -3.90
C VAL A 41 -10.40 1.51 -3.89
N TYR A 42 -9.14 1.51 -4.30
CA TYR A 42 -8.37 0.27 -4.31
C TYR A 42 -8.04 -0.21 -2.91
N LEU A 43 -7.75 0.72 -2.00
CA LEU A 43 -7.49 0.32 -0.61
C LEU A 43 -8.71 -0.34 0.00
N SER A 44 -9.90 0.14 -0.32
CA SER A 44 -11.13 -0.50 0.15
C SER A 44 -11.25 -1.92 -0.38
N LYS A 45 -10.94 -2.13 -1.65
CA LYS A 45 -11.00 -3.46 -2.23
C LYS A 45 -10.00 -4.39 -1.57
N ILE A 46 -8.82 -3.88 -1.26
CA ILE A 46 -7.80 -4.67 -0.57
C ILE A 46 -8.29 -5.06 0.82
N LYS A 47 -8.88 -4.13 1.54
CA LYS A 47 -9.39 -4.43 2.88
C LYS A 47 -10.51 -5.46 2.83
N GLU A 48 -11.31 -5.47 1.79
CA GLU A 48 -12.35 -6.47 1.65
C GLU A 48 -11.76 -7.87 1.52
N GLN A 49 -10.66 -7.99 0.80
CA GLN A 49 -10.03 -9.30 0.61
C GLN A 49 -9.15 -9.70 1.78
N TRP A 50 -8.59 -8.75 2.47
CA TRP A 50 -7.73 -8.99 3.63
C TRP A 50 -8.23 -8.18 4.81
N PRO A 51 -9.34 -8.61 5.44
CA PRO A 51 -9.98 -7.79 6.49
C PRO A 51 -9.10 -7.51 7.70
N THR A 52 -8.15 -8.39 7.98
CA THR A 52 -7.27 -8.21 9.12
C THR A 52 -6.02 -7.41 8.80
N LEU A 53 -5.88 -6.98 7.56
CA LEU A 53 -4.71 -6.23 7.16
C LEU A 53 -4.68 -4.87 7.87
N ASP A 54 -3.54 -4.55 8.46
CA ASP A 54 -3.34 -3.27 9.13
C ASP A 54 -2.55 -2.37 8.19
N LEU A 55 -3.24 -1.46 7.52
CA LEU A 55 -2.59 -0.58 6.57
C LEU A 55 -1.64 0.40 7.24
N ASP A 56 -1.88 0.71 8.52
CA ASP A 56 -1.03 1.67 9.20
C ASP A 56 0.41 1.21 9.31
N GLN A 57 0.63 -0.11 9.33
CA GLN A 57 2.00 -0.62 9.48
C GLN A 57 2.88 -0.27 8.28
N TYR A 58 2.28 0.12 7.17
CA TYR A 58 3.05 0.44 5.97
C TYR A 58 3.34 1.91 5.82
N PHE A 59 2.83 2.74 6.71
CA PHE A 59 3.17 4.16 6.69
C PHE A 59 4.53 4.36 7.34
N LYS A 60 5.42 5.03 6.62
CA LYS A 60 6.76 5.25 7.11
C LYS A 60 6.79 6.43 8.05
N LYS A 61 7.75 6.38 8.97
CA LYS A 61 7.81 7.34 10.07
C LYS A 61 8.66 8.55 9.75
N GLU A 62 8.72 8.92 8.52
CA GLU A 62 9.54 10.06 8.14
C GLU A 62 9.07 11.34 8.81
N ASP A 63 7.76 11.45 8.99
CA ASP A 63 7.22 12.64 9.61
C ASP A 63 7.69 12.79 11.04
N ALA A 64 7.78 11.67 11.75
CA ALA A 64 8.29 11.71 13.10
C ALA A 64 9.72 12.22 13.11
N HIS A 65 10.50 11.78 12.15
CA HIS A 65 11.86 12.23 12.03
C HIS A 65 11.92 13.75 11.77
N ALA A 66 11.04 14.22 10.91
CA ALA A 66 10.99 15.64 10.63
C ALA A 66 10.65 16.43 11.88
N LYS A 67 9.75 15.92 12.69
CA LYS A 67 9.37 16.61 13.91
C LYS A 67 10.53 16.73 14.86
N GLU A 68 11.38 15.74 14.90
CA GLU A 68 12.53 15.79 15.77
C GLU A 68 13.44 16.94 15.39
N ARG A 69 13.54 17.20 14.10
CA ARG A 69 14.37 18.32 13.67
C ARG A 69 13.79 19.63 14.14
N ASP A 70 12.50 19.71 14.20
CA ASP A 70 11.85 20.93 14.64
C ASP A 70 12.08 21.17 16.10
N ALA A 71 12.20 20.13 16.83
CA ALA A 71 12.44 20.27 18.25
C ALA A 71 13.85 20.74 18.50
#